data_c9c7af16d73e5686a9af8395352db8e6
#
_entry.id   c9c7af16d73e5686a9af8395352db8e6
#
_cell.length_a   1.000
_cell.length_b   1.000
_cell.length_c   1.000
_cell.angle_alpha   90.00
_cell.angle_beta   90.00
_cell.angle_gamma   90.00
#
_symmetry.space_group_name_H-M   'P 1'
#
loop_
_entity.id
_entity.type
_entity.pdbx_description
1 polymer ?
#
loop_
_entity_poly.entity_id
_entity_poly.type
_entity_poly.pdbx_seq_one_letter_code
_entity_poly.pdbx_strand_id
1 'polypeptide(L)'
;MPDLMHLLGSYMDSPDGPSVVAATRMLESELSSEMHQHARGQLFGSIKGLISVQVDGGLWVVPAIHAVWLPPHHAHAGRSFGPYHGWSAYVAEAACANLPAQPCIIRVSGLLREAVLRIASSMPQASDQSSQAQSHICAVVLDEIRSLPVEAFGLPIPADARLQRIAKALIANPADERNIDDWASFGAISSRTLSRRFVSETGFNFTAWRQRVRLLRSLEMLAEGISITAIALDLGYASISAYISLFRRTFGETPACYRSRLKAV
;
A
#
# COMPACT_ATOMS: atom_id res chain seq x y z
N MET A 1 -27.56 -0.69 -14.48
CA MET A 1 -27.07 0.34 -13.52
C MET A 1 -25.91 1.03 -14.22
N PRO A 2 -25.84 2.37 -14.28
CA PRO A 2 -24.66 3.03 -14.83
C PRO A 2 -23.45 2.57 -14.04
N ASP A 3 -22.38 2.25 -14.77
CA ASP A 3 -21.15 1.72 -14.21
C ASP A 3 -20.56 2.71 -13.21
N LEU A 4 -20.53 2.37 -11.94
CA LEU A 4 -20.00 3.19 -10.84
C LEU A 4 -18.57 3.66 -11.14
N MET A 5 -17.83 2.88 -11.90
CA MET A 5 -16.48 3.20 -12.35
C MET A 5 -16.46 4.32 -13.40
N HIS A 6 -17.48 4.40 -14.25
CA HIS A 6 -17.58 5.49 -15.23
C HIS A 6 -17.90 6.84 -14.55
N LEU A 7 -18.77 6.83 -13.53
CA LEU A 7 -19.07 8.03 -12.73
C LEU A 7 -17.88 8.47 -11.89
N LEU A 8 -17.14 7.53 -11.31
CA LEU A 8 -15.90 7.85 -10.59
C LEU A 8 -14.81 8.40 -11.53
N GLY A 9 -14.69 7.85 -12.75
CA GLY A 9 -13.75 8.33 -13.75
C GLY A 9 -13.94 9.83 -14.02
N SER A 10 -15.18 10.31 -14.13
CA SER A 10 -15.45 11.73 -14.35
C SER A 10 -15.04 12.64 -13.17
N TYR A 11 -15.03 12.11 -11.93
CA TYR A 11 -14.57 12.86 -10.76
C TYR A 11 -13.06 12.77 -10.57
N MET A 12 -12.40 11.67 -10.98
CA MET A 12 -10.95 11.51 -10.79
C MET A 12 -10.14 12.58 -11.51
N ASP A 13 -10.58 12.94 -12.71
CA ASP A 13 -9.91 13.93 -13.57
C ASP A 13 -10.42 15.36 -13.39
N SER A 14 -11.45 15.56 -12.55
CA SER A 14 -12.01 16.88 -12.26
C SER A 14 -11.60 17.38 -10.88
N PRO A 15 -11.02 18.59 -10.78
CA PRO A 15 -10.75 19.23 -9.49
C PRO A 15 -12.04 19.65 -8.77
N ASP A 16 -13.13 19.81 -9.52
CA ASP A 16 -14.41 20.33 -9.03
C ASP A 16 -15.33 19.24 -8.48
N GLY A 17 -16.38 19.64 -7.74
CA GLY A 17 -17.39 18.77 -7.18
C GLY A 17 -17.21 18.49 -5.69
N PRO A 18 -17.80 17.40 -5.14
CA PRO A 18 -17.75 17.09 -3.71
C PRO A 18 -16.33 16.99 -3.17
N SER A 19 -16.11 17.47 -1.94
CA SER A 19 -14.77 17.43 -1.29
C SER A 19 -14.21 16.01 -1.18
N VAL A 20 -15.06 15.01 -0.96
CA VAL A 20 -14.70 13.58 -0.96
C VAL A 20 -15.77 12.79 -1.71
N VAL A 21 -15.35 11.94 -2.63
CA VAL A 21 -16.16 10.88 -3.24
C VAL A 21 -15.51 9.53 -2.92
N ALA A 22 -16.30 8.48 -2.75
CA ALA A 22 -15.76 7.18 -2.41
C ALA A 22 -16.46 6.05 -3.15
N ALA A 23 -15.76 4.94 -3.31
CA ALA A 23 -16.31 3.70 -3.85
C ALA A 23 -15.71 2.47 -3.19
N THR A 24 -16.45 1.38 -3.25
CA THR A 24 -15.95 0.03 -2.97
C THR A 24 -15.75 -0.71 -4.27
N ARG A 25 -14.78 -1.61 -4.29
CA ARG A 25 -14.48 -2.47 -5.43
C ARG A 25 -14.28 -3.90 -4.98
N MET A 26 -15.00 -4.81 -5.63
CA MET A 26 -14.79 -6.26 -5.48
C MET A 26 -14.20 -6.83 -6.75
N LEU A 27 -13.18 -7.65 -6.61
CA LEU A 27 -12.50 -8.35 -7.70
C LEU A 27 -12.37 -9.82 -7.31
N GLU A 28 -12.69 -10.71 -8.22
CA GLU A 28 -12.55 -12.16 -8.01
C GLU A 28 -11.18 -12.68 -8.43
N SER A 29 -10.45 -11.89 -9.21
CA SER A 29 -9.12 -12.22 -9.72
C SER A 29 -8.15 -11.06 -9.52
N GLU A 30 -6.89 -11.33 -9.75
CA GLU A 30 -5.85 -10.30 -9.76
C GLU A 30 -6.16 -9.22 -10.80
N LEU A 31 -5.94 -7.97 -10.40
CA LEU A 31 -5.99 -6.81 -11.28
C LEU A 31 -4.73 -5.97 -11.08
N SER A 32 -4.16 -5.49 -12.17
CA SER A 32 -3.13 -4.46 -12.17
C SER A 32 -3.59 -3.26 -13.00
N SER A 33 -3.23 -2.06 -12.55
CA SER A 33 -3.34 -0.84 -13.34
C SER A 33 -2.00 -0.46 -13.94
N GLU A 34 -2.03 0.18 -15.10
CA GLU A 34 -0.86 0.88 -15.62
C GLU A 34 -0.53 2.09 -14.75
N MET A 35 0.67 2.64 -14.92
CA MET A 35 1.09 3.87 -14.26
C MET A 35 0.20 5.02 -14.73
N HIS A 36 -0.48 5.69 -13.80
CA HIS A 36 -1.39 6.80 -14.05
C HIS A 36 -1.33 7.82 -12.93
N GLN A 37 -1.93 8.98 -13.15
CA GLN A 37 -2.13 10.03 -12.16
C GLN A 37 -3.50 10.67 -12.38
N HIS A 38 -4.02 11.35 -11.38
CA HIS A 38 -5.29 12.06 -11.46
C HIS A 38 -5.27 13.34 -10.62
N ALA A 39 -6.23 14.25 -10.88
CA ALA A 39 -6.29 15.57 -10.25
C ALA A 39 -6.65 15.51 -8.76
N ARG A 40 -7.30 14.45 -8.29
CA ARG A 40 -7.70 14.30 -6.89
C ARG A 40 -6.67 13.54 -6.09
N GLY A 41 -6.54 13.87 -4.81
CA GLY A 41 -5.85 12.99 -3.87
C GLY A 41 -6.62 11.68 -3.71
N GLN A 42 -5.93 10.56 -3.50
CA GLN A 42 -6.55 9.25 -3.31
C GLN A 42 -6.12 8.60 -2.01
N LEU A 43 -7.10 8.20 -1.23
CA LEU A 43 -6.90 7.28 -0.11
C LEU A 43 -7.54 5.95 -0.47
N PHE A 44 -6.81 4.85 -0.38
CA PHE A 44 -7.38 3.54 -0.64
C PHE A 44 -6.82 2.47 0.29
N GLY A 45 -7.64 1.49 0.58
CA GLY A 45 -7.32 0.41 1.50
C GLY A 45 -8.08 -0.87 1.16
N SER A 46 -7.72 -1.94 1.87
CA SER A 46 -8.32 -3.26 1.71
C SER A 46 -9.27 -3.57 2.86
N ILE A 47 -10.43 -4.16 2.55
CA ILE A 47 -11.30 -4.86 3.49
C ILE A 47 -10.88 -6.33 3.51
N LYS A 48 -10.67 -6.92 2.31
CA LYS A 48 -10.25 -8.30 2.12
C LYS A 48 -9.23 -8.37 0.98
N GLY A 49 -8.29 -9.29 1.10
CA GLY A 49 -7.19 -9.42 0.13
C GLY A 49 -6.05 -8.45 0.40
N LEU A 50 -5.18 -8.32 -0.56
CA LEU A 50 -3.97 -7.52 -0.48
C LEU A 50 -3.82 -6.67 -1.74
N ILE A 51 -3.33 -5.46 -1.57
CA ILE A 51 -2.95 -4.57 -2.67
C ILE A 51 -1.51 -4.11 -2.50
N SER A 52 -0.79 -4.00 -3.59
CA SER A 52 0.47 -3.26 -3.65
C SER A 52 0.34 -2.05 -4.54
N VAL A 53 1.17 -1.05 -4.27
CA VAL A 53 1.18 0.22 -5.00
C VAL A 53 2.62 0.56 -5.32
N GLN A 54 2.88 0.86 -6.57
CA GLN A 54 4.13 1.45 -7.01
C GLN A 54 3.95 2.96 -7.07
N VAL A 55 4.79 3.70 -6.35
CA VAL A 55 4.77 5.17 -6.28
C VAL A 55 6.19 5.69 -6.04
N ASP A 56 6.61 6.75 -6.73
CA ASP A 56 7.92 7.40 -6.59
C ASP A 56 9.12 6.41 -6.61
N GLY A 57 9.03 5.40 -7.47
CA GLY A 57 10.05 4.35 -7.57
C GLY A 57 10.07 3.35 -6.39
N GLY A 58 9.17 3.49 -5.42
CA GLY A 58 8.98 2.55 -4.31
C GLY A 58 7.86 1.56 -4.57
N LEU A 59 7.94 0.38 -3.95
CA LEU A 59 6.87 -0.60 -3.91
C LEU A 59 6.31 -0.63 -2.49
N TRP A 60 4.99 -0.42 -2.37
CA TRP A 60 4.29 -0.42 -1.09
C TRP A 60 3.27 -1.53 -1.08
N VAL A 61 3.41 -2.46 -0.15
CA VAL A 61 2.41 -3.49 0.11
C VAL A 61 1.54 -3.03 1.28
N VAL A 62 0.24 -3.02 1.07
CA VAL A 62 -0.72 -2.39 1.99
C VAL A 62 -1.46 -3.47 2.78
N PRO A 63 -1.13 -3.66 4.06
CA PRO A 63 -1.87 -4.56 4.94
C PRO A 63 -3.30 -4.09 5.16
N ALA A 64 -4.23 -5.01 5.42
CA ALA A 64 -5.67 -4.73 5.54
C ALA A 64 -6.09 -3.70 6.61
N ILE A 65 -5.21 -3.39 7.57
CA ILE A 65 -5.44 -2.33 8.58
C ILE A 65 -4.80 -0.99 8.21
N HIS A 66 -4.29 -0.88 6.99
CA HIS A 66 -3.63 0.31 6.50
C HIS A 66 -4.27 0.78 5.20
N ALA A 67 -4.07 2.04 4.89
CA ALA A 67 -4.42 2.64 3.62
C ALA A 67 -3.23 3.45 3.08
N VAL A 68 -3.18 3.59 1.76
CA VAL A 68 -2.24 4.49 1.10
C VAL A 68 -2.95 5.80 0.86
N TRP A 69 -2.31 6.88 1.25
CA TRP A 69 -2.63 8.23 0.83
C TRP A 69 -1.68 8.65 -0.30
N LEU A 70 -2.26 9.05 -1.41
CA LEU A 70 -1.57 9.64 -2.56
C LEU A 70 -2.08 11.07 -2.75
N PRO A 71 -1.23 12.10 -2.65
CA PRO A 71 -1.62 13.46 -2.98
C PRO A 71 -2.02 13.60 -4.45
N PRO A 72 -2.72 14.69 -4.83
CA PRO A 72 -3.04 14.99 -6.22
C PRO A 72 -1.81 14.90 -7.14
N HIS A 73 -2.00 14.47 -8.38
CA HIS A 73 -0.98 14.42 -9.44
C HIS A 73 0.22 13.49 -9.18
N HIS A 74 0.16 12.59 -8.18
CA HIS A 74 1.20 11.59 -7.95
C HIS A 74 1.00 10.38 -8.85
N ALA A 75 1.99 10.11 -9.71
CA ALA A 75 1.99 8.94 -10.58
C ALA A 75 2.11 7.64 -9.78
N HIS A 76 1.20 6.70 -10.03
CA HIS A 76 1.14 5.44 -9.30
C HIS A 76 0.54 4.30 -10.15
N ALA A 77 0.82 3.07 -9.74
CA ALA A 77 0.22 1.86 -10.29
C ALA A 77 -0.16 0.90 -9.15
N GLY A 78 -1.35 0.33 -9.22
CA GLY A 78 -1.87 -0.60 -8.22
C GLY A 78 -1.91 -2.03 -8.73
N ARG A 79 -1.70 -3.02 -7.85
CA ARG A 79 -1.88 -4.44 -8.13
C ARG A 79 -2.56 -5.11 -6.95
N SER A 80 -3.66 -5.84 -7.20
CA SER A 80 -4.28 -6.72 -6.22
C SER A 80 -3.74 -8.15 -6.36
N PHE A 81 -3.73 -8.89 -5.25
CA PHE A 81 -3.30 -10.29 -5.21
C PHE A 81 -4.51 -11.17 -4.88
N GLY A 82 -4.95 -11.96 -5.86
CA GLY A 82 -6.13 -12.82 -5.73
C GLY A 82 -7.45 -12.05 -5.54
N PRO A 83 -8.47 -12.68 -4.94
CA PRO A 83 -9.74 -12.02 -4.64
C PRO A 83 -9.52 -10.82 -3.71
N TYR A 84 -10.07 -9.69 -4.10
CA TYR A 84 -9.87 -8.42 -3.42
C TYR A 84 -11.19 -7.70 -3.19
N HIS A 85 -11.42 -7.22 -1.99
CA HIS A 85 -12.46 -6.27 -1.66
C HIS A 85 -11.81 -5.06 -1.00
N GLY A 86 -11.91 -3.92 -1.63
CA GLY A 86 -11.31 -2.69 -1.16
C GLY A 86 -12.21 -1.49 -1.33
N TRP A 87 -11.71 -0.36 -0.88
CA TRP A 87 -12.34 0.93 -0.97
C TRP A 87 -11.35 1.99 -1.39
N SER A 88 -11.84 3.02 -2.06
CA SER A 88 -11.09 4.21 -2.40
C SER A 88 -11.91 5.44 -2.07
N ALA A 89 -11.26 6.48 -1.52
CA ALA A 89 -11.80 7.81 -1.35
C ALA A 89 -10.95 8.78 -2.18
N TYR A 90 -11.60 9.59 -3.01
CA TYR A 90 -10.96 10.60 -3.84
C TYR A 90 -11.28 11.97 -3.26
N VAL A 91 -10.25 12.71 -2.91
CA VAL A 91 -10.30 14.01 -2.24
C VAL A 91 -10.04 15.11 -3.25
N ALA A 92 -10.95 16.09 -3.34
CA ALA A 92 -10.78 17.26 -4.22
C ALA A 92 -9.47 17.99 -3.90
N GLU A 93 -8.75 18.47 -4.90
CA GLU A 93 -7.47 19.13 -4.74
C GLU A 93 -7.53 20.29 -3.73
N ALA A 94 -8.56 21.11 -3.81
CA ALA A 94 -8.79 22.21 -2.87
C ALA A 94 -8.93 21.77 -1.40
N ALA A 95 -9.36 20.52 -1.15
CA ALA A 95 -9.49 19.96 0.20
C ALA A 95 -8.19 19.30 0.70
N CYS A 96 -7.16 19.16 -0.14
CA CYS A 96 -5.89 18.53 0.19
C CYS A 96 -4.89 19.46 0.90
N ALA A 97 -5.14 20.77 1.00
CA ALA A 97 -4.17 21.76 1.48
C ALA A 97 -3.53 21.44 2.85
N ASN A 98 -4.26 20.77 3.74
CA ASN A 98 -3.80 20.40 5.07
C ASN A 98 -3.56 18.89 5.25
N LEU A 99 -3.53 18.14 4.17
CA LEU A 99 -3.26 16.70 4.16
C LEU A 99 -1.77 16.45 3.87
N PRO A 100 -1.24 15.24 4.11
CA PRO A 100 0.17 14.95 3.80
C PRO A 100 0.52 15.27 2.36
N ALA A 101 1.56 16.09 2.14
CA ALA A 101 2.00 16.52 0.82
C ALA A 101 2.78 15.44 0.06
N GLN A 102 3.14 14.35 0.71
CA GLN A 102 3.86 13.22 0.12
C GLN A 102 3.04 11.94 0.28
N PRO A 103 3.17 10.98 -0.64
CA PRO A 103 2.60 9.66 -0.48
C PRO A 103 2.97 9.05 0.87
N CYS A 104 2.01 8.46 1.55
CA CYS A 104 2.25 7.82 2.84
C CYS A 104 1.27 6.67 3.11
N ILE A 105 1.67 5.77 4.02
CA ILE A 105 0.78 4.74 4.54
C ILE A 105 0.27 5.23 5.89
N ILE A 106 -1.03 5.17 6.09
CA ILE A 106 -1.68 5.49 7.35
C ILE A 106 -2.36 4.26 7.93
N ARG A 107 -2.39 4.16 9.26
CA ARG A 107 -3.14 3.13 9.96
C ARG A 107 -4.61 3.52 9.98
N VAL A 108 -5.46 2.69 9.39
CA VAL A 108 -6.91 2.97 9.29
C VAL A 108 -7.59 2.79 10.63
N SER A 109 -8.27 3.83 11.12
CA SER A 109 -9.18 3.73 12.25
C SER A 109 -10.52 3.10 11.84
N GLY A 110 -11.25 2.57 12.80
CA GLY A 110 -12.63 2.13 12.55
C GLY A 110 -13.52 3.28 12.05
N LEU A 111 -13.31 4.50 12.58
CA LEU A 111 -14.07 5.68 12.18
C LEU A 111 -13.82 6.05 10.71
N LEU A 112 -12.54 6.11 10.30
CA LEU A 112 -12.17 6.39 8.90
C LEU A 112 -12.81 5.38 7.95
N ARG A 113 -12.68 4.09 8.26
CA ARG A 113 -13.22 3.03 7.40
C ARG A 113 -14.73 3.16 7.22
N GLU A 114 -15.48 3.27 8.34
CA GLU A 114 -16.93 3.36 8.28
C GLU A 114 -17.41 4.67 7.61
N ALA A 115 -16.70 5.79 7.82
CA ALA A 115 -17.00 7.05 7.13
C ALA A 115 -16.83 6.93 5.61
N VAL A 116 -15.72 6.32 5.14
CA VAL A 116 -15.50 6.09 3.71
C VAL A 116 -16.53 5.14 3.12
N LEU A 117 -16.85 4.04 3.81
CA LEU A 117 -17.90 3.10 3.36
C LEU A 117 -19.28 3.75 3.32
N ARG A 118 -19.58 4.65 4.25
CA ARG A 118 -20.82 5.42 4.24
C ARG A 118 -20.91 6.36 3.04
N ILE A 119 -19.83 7.07 2.71
CA ILE A 119 -19.77 7.90 1.50
C ILE A 119 -19.95 7.02 0.26
N ALA A 120 -19.26 5.87 0.18
CA ALA A 120 -19.34 4.95 -0.94
C ALA A 120 -20.76 4.36 -1.16
N SER A 121 -21.54 4.19 -0.09
CA SER A 121 -22.93 3.73 -0.17
C SER A 121 -23.93 4.82 -0.54
N SER A 122 -23.53 6.09 -0.46
CA SER A 122 -24.38 7.27 -0.74
C SER A 122 -23.98 7.82 -2.09
N MET A 123 -24.61 7.37 -3.18
CA MET A 123 -24.35 7.88 -4.53
C MET A 123 -24.60 9.39 -4.57
N PRO A 124 -23.70 10.21 -5.16
CA PRO A 124 -24.01 11.57 -5.49
C PRO A 124 -25.17 11.57 -6.52
N GLN A 125 -26.36 11.95 -6.11
CA GLN A 125 -27.41 12.26 -7.08
C GLN A 125 -27.09 13.60 -7.71
N ALA A 126 -27.17 13.67 -9.03
CA ALA A 126 -26.79 14.83 -9.84
C ALA A 126 -27.65 16.10 -9.57
N SER A 127 -28.56 16.07 -8.63
CA SER A 127 -29.58 17.12 -8.45
C SER A 127 -29.68 17.71 -7.05
N ASP A 128 -28.82 17.37 -6.06
CA ASP A 128 -28.99 18.00 -4.77
C ASP A 128 -27.69 18.39 -4.08
N GLN A 129 -27.71 19.59 -3.50
CA GLN A 129 -26.78 20.10 -2.52
C GLN A 129 -26.42 18.95 -1.57
N SER A 130 -25.14 18.62 -1.49
CA SER A 130 -24.65 17.61 -0.54
C SER A 130 -25.31 17.88 0.80
N SER A 131 -26.07 16.92 1.33
CA SER A 131 -26.76 17.14 2.60
C SER A 131 -25.72 17.53 3.65
N GLN A 132 -26.07 18.40 4.59
CA GLN A 132 -25.17 18.80 5.67
C GLN A 132 -24.53 17.58 6.35
N ALA A 133 -25.29 16.48 6.48
CA ALA A 133 -24.79 15.22 6.99
C ALA A 133 -23.64 14.63 6.15
N GLN A 134 -23.70 14.71 4.83
CA GLN A 134 -22.63 14.24 3.94
C GLN A 134 -21.37 15.11 4.05
N SER A 135 -21.56 16.43 4.16
CA SER A 135 -20.45 17.35 4.40
C SER A 135 -19.72 17.05 5.72
N HIS A 136 -20.46 16.71 6.79
CA HIS A 136 -19.87 16.33 8.07
C HIS A 136 -19.06 15.02 7.96
N ILE A 137 -19.57 14.01 7.24
CA ILE A 137 -18.83 12.75 7.05
C ILE A 137 -17.56 12.99 6.20
N CYS A 138 -17.62 13.81 5.17
CA CYS A 138 -16.45 14.21 4.40
C CYS A 138 -15.41 14.91 5.28
N ALA A 139 -15.82 15.82 6.17
CA ALA A 139 -14.94 16.49 7.11
C ALA A 139 -14.25 15.47 8.06
N VAL A 140 -14.98 14.47 8.56
CA VAL A 140 -14.40 13.39 9.37
C VAL A 140 -13.32 12.64 8.60
N VAL A 141 -13.55 12.28 7.33
CA VAL A 141 -12.52 11.59 6.50
C VAL A 141 -11.26 12.44 6.37
N LEU A 142 -11.40 13.75 6.11
CA LEU A 142 -10.26 14.67 5.99
C LEU A 142 -9.49 14.81 7.32
N ASP A 143 -10.21 14.93 8.44
CA ASP A 143 -9.60 15.01 9.77
C ASP A 143 -8.84 13.73 10.14
N GLU A 144 -9.40 12.58 9.82
CA GLU A 144 -8.75 11.28 10.04
C GLU A 144 -7.47 11.16 9.19
N ILE A 145 -7.50 11.49 7.89
CA ILE A 145 -6.29 11.46 7.04
C ILE A 145 -5.18 12.35 7.62
N ARG A 146 -5.56 13.52 8.14
CA ARG A 146 -4.61 14.48 8.69
C ARG A 146 -4.00 14.04 10.02
N SER A 147 -4.76 13.39 10.87
CA SER A 147 -4.39 13.11 12.26
C SER A 147 -3.87 11.70 12.51
N LEU A 148 -4.16 10.74 11.62
CA LEU A 148 -3.75 9.36 11.80
C LEU A 148 -2.22 9.20 11.65
N PRO A 149 -1.62 8.28 12.43
CA PRO A 149 -0.19 8.03 12.35
C PRO A 149 0.25 7.57 10.96
N VAL A 150 1.28 8.22 10.42
CA VAL A 150 1.98 7.78 9.21
C VAL A 150 2.91 6.65 9.57
N GLU A 151 2.84 5.54 8.84
CA GLU A 151 3.65 4.36 9.07
C GLU A 151 4.59 4.06 7.89
N ALA A 152 5.81 3.64 8.21
CA ALA A 152 6.86 3.38 7.22
C ALA A 152 6.79 1.95 6.68
N PHE A 153 5.70 1.53 6.07
CA PHE A 153 5.58 0.19 5.46
C PHE A 153 6.07 0.12 4.01
N GLY A 154 6.43 1.24 3.41
CA GLY A 154 7.00 1.26 2.08
C GLY A 154 8.34 0.51 2.01
N LEU A 155 8.66 -0.03 0.84
CA LEU A 155 9.97 -0.54 0.48
C LEU A 155 10.66 0.54 -0.37
N PRO A 156 11.47 1.42 0.24
CA PRO A 156 12.14 2.46 -0.52
C PRO A 156 13.13 1.84 -1.50
N ILE A 157 13.06 2.27 -2.75
CA ILE A 157 13.97 1.83 -3.80
C ILE A 157 15.10 2.85 -3.91
N PRO A 158 16.37 2.44 -3.89
CA PRO A 158 17.48 3.36 -4.03
C PRO A 158 17.50 4.05 -5.39
N ALA A 159 18.03 5.27 -5.46
CA ALA A 159 18.10 6.06 -6.69
C ALA A 159 19.28 5.65 -7.60
N ASP A 160 20.40 5.18 -7.04
CA ASP A 160 21.56 4.72 -7.82
C ASP A 160 21.20 3.49 -8.67
N ALA A 161 21.42 3.54 -9.97
CA ALA A 161 21.05 2.48 -10.91
C ALA A 161 21.65 1.10 -10.58
N ARG A 162 22.85 1.05 -9.97
CA ARG A 162 23.50 -0.19 -9.55
C ARG A 162 22.78 -0.79 -8.33
N LEU A 163 22.40 0.05 -7.37
CA LEU A 163 21.62 -0.35 -6.22
C LEU A 163 20.19 -0.75 -6.62
N GLN A 164 19.58 -0.05 -7.60
CA GLN A 164 18.28 -0.44 -8.15
C GLN A 164 18.34 -1.84 -8.80
N ARG A 165 19.41 -2.16 -9.51
CA ARG A 165 19.59 -3.51 -10.09
C ARG A 165 19.62 -4.58 -9.01
N ILE A 166 20.32 -4.34 -7.90
CA ILE A 166 20.32 -5.23 -6.73
C ILE A 166 18.93 -5.32 -6.11
N ALA A 167 18.28 -4.20 -5.87
CA ALA A 167 16.94 -4.14 -5.28
C ALA A 167 15.91 -4.90 -6.13
N LYS A 168 15.90 -4.68 -7.44
CA LYS A 168 15.02 -5.40 -8.39
C LYS A 168 15.25 -6.92 -8.36
N ALA A 169 16.50 -7.36 -8.32
CA ALA A 169 16.84 -8.78 -8.27
C ALA A 169 16.37 -9.42 -6.95
N LEU A 170 16.50 -8.71 -5.80
CA LEU A 170 16.02 -9.18 -4.51
C LEU A 170 14.49 -9.18 -4.40
N ILE A 171 13.81 -8.23 -5.03
CA ILE A 171 12.33 -8.22 -5.10
C ILE A 171 11.84 -9.40 -5.93
N ALA A 172 12.51 -9.69 -7.05
CA ALA A 172 12.17 -10.83 -7.91
C ALA A 172 12.46 -12.19 -7.26
N ASN A 173 13.52 -12.28 -6.45
CA ASN A 173 13.86 -13.49 -5.68
C ASN A 173 14.22 -13.13 -4.23
N PRO A 174 13.23 -13.01 -3.33
CA PRO A 174 13.45 -12.66 -1.92
C PRO A 174 14.28 -13.68 -1.14
N ALA A 175 14.26 -14.93 -1.56
CA ALA A 175 14.99 -16.02 -0.94
C ALA A 175 16.48 -16.09 -1.29
N ASP A 176 16.95 -15.29 -2.25
CA ASP A 176 18.33 -15.31 -2.69
C ASP A 176 19.32 -15.24 -1.51
N GLU A 177 20.21 -16.22 -1.41
CA GLU A 177 21.11 -16.39 -0.26
C GLU A 177 22.46 -15.68 -0.41
N ARG A 178 22.72 -15.02 -1.55
CA ARG A 178 23.97 -14.28 -1.78
C ARG A 178 24.30 -13.39 -0.58
N ASN A 179 25.55 -13.42 -0.18
CA ASN A 179 26.06 -12.52 0.87
C ASN A 179 26.30 -11.11 0.31
N ILE A 180 26.70 -10.18 1.17
CA ILE A 180 26.86 -8.78 0.80
C ILE A 180 27.96 -8.57 -0.26
N ASP A 181 29.01 -9.40 -0.24
CA ASP A 181 30.13 -9.29 -1.19
C ASP A 181 29.72 -9.78 -2.58
N ASP A 182 28.91 -10.84 -2.65
CA ASP A 182 28.31 -11.32 -3.89
C ASP A 182 27.37 -10.28 -4.49
N TRP A 183 26.55 -9.64 -3.66
CA TRP A 183 25.64 -8.58 -4.10
C TRP A 183 26.41 -7.32 -4.55
N ALA A 184 27.50 -6.99 -3.88
CA ALA A 184 28.35 -5.88 -4.27
C ALA A 184 29.00 -6.16 -5.65
N SER A 185 29.49 -7.38 -5.84
CA SER A 185 30.03 -7.86 -7.13
C SER A 185 28.96 -7.80 -8.23
N PHE A 186 27.75 -8.29 -7.95
CA PHE A 186 26.61 -8.20 -8.88
C PHE A 186 26.27 -6.75 -9.24
N GLY A 187 26.38 -5.83 -8.28
CA GLY A 187 26.17 -4.39 -8.45
C GLY A 187 27.36 -3.65 -9.12
N ALA A 188 28.51 -4.32 -9.30
CA ALA A 188 29.78 -3.69 -9.72
C ALA A 188 30.18 -2.51 -8.80
N ILE A 189 30.10 -2.72 -7.49
CA ILE A 189 30.51 -1.78 -6.44
C ILE A 189 31.21 -2.52 -5.30
N SER A 190 31.88 -1.81 -4.39
CA SER A 190 32.42 -2.43 -3.17
C SER A 190 31.34 -2.62 -2.10
N SER A 191 31.50 -3.64 -1.25
CA SER A 191 30.58 -3.93 -0.12
C SER A 191 30.44 -2.74 0.83
N ARG A 192 31.52 -1.97 1.04
CA ARG A 192 31.51 -0.72 1.79
C ARG A 192 30.61 0.34 1.14
N THR A 193 30.71 0.50 -0.19
CA THR A 193 29.88 1.45 -0.94
C THR A 193 28.43 1.02 -0.92
N LEU A 194 28.14 -0.26 -1.14
CA LEU A 194 26.80 -0.83 -1.05
C LEU A 194 26.19 -0.53 0.32
N SER A 195 26.83 -0.90 1.41
CA SER A 195 26.32 -0.70 2.76
C SER A 195 26.03 0.76 3.07
N ARG A 196 26.97 1.67 2.78
CA ARG A 196 26.83 3.08 3.06
C ARG A 196 25.72 3.74 2.23
N ARG A 197 25.72 3.51 0.93
CA ARG A 197 24.73 4.14 0.04
C ARG A 197 23.35 3.57 0.22
N PHE A 198 23.23 2.28 0.50
CA PHE A 198 21.94 1.67 0.77
C PHE A 198 21.24 2.34 1.96
N VAL A 199 21.99 2.57 3.06
CA VAL A 199 21.46 3.30 4.22
C VAL A 199 21.10 4.74 3.85
N SER A 200 21.98 5.46 3.15
CA SER A 200 21.73 6.88 2.83
C SER A 200 20.56 7.10 1.88
N GLU A 201 20.28 6.13 0.98
CA GLU A 201 19.23 6.26 -0.03
C GLU A 201 17.89 5.62 0.40
N THR A 202 17.91 4.62 1.28
CA THR A 202 16.70 3.90 1.69
C THR A 202 16.33 4.08 3.16
N GLY A 203 17.24 4.58 3.99
CA GLY A 203 17.08 4.63 5.45
C GLY A 203 17.28 3.28 6.15
N PHE A 204 17.51 2.19 5.40
CA PHE A 204 17.70 0.84 5.95
C PHE A 204 19.10 0.30 5.65
N ASN A 205 19.70 -0.44 6.59
CA ASN A 205 20.83 -1.26 6.23
C ASN A 205 20.38 -2.40 5.29
N PHE A 206 21.31 -2.92 4.51
CA PHE A 206 21.02 -3.91 3.47
C PHE A 206 20.29 -5.17 4.00
N THR A 207 20.68 -5.66 5.18
CA THR A 207 20.05 -6.84 5.81
C THR A 207 18.60 -6.54 6.22
N ALA A 208 18.36 -5.40 6.86
CA ALA A 208 17.02 -4.99 7.27
C ALA A 208 16.10 -4.78 6.06
N TRP A 209 16.64 -4.21 4.99
CA TRP A 209 15.91 -4.03 3.74
C TRP A 209 15.54 -5.37 3.09
N ARG A 210 16.46 -6.34 3.03
CA ARG A 210 16.18 -7.71 2.56
C ARG A 210 15.10 -8.40 3.41
N GLN A 211 15.18 -8.27 4.74
CA GLN A 211 14.15 -8.82 5.64
C GLN A 211 12.78 -8.19 5.35
N ARG A 212 12.76 -6.89 5.04
CA ARG A 212 11.53 -6.19 4.69
C ARG A 212 10.93 -6.70 3.37
N VAL A 213 11.75 -6.93 2.34
CA VAL A 213 11.31 -7.57 1.08
C VAL A 213 10.64 -8.92 1.36
N ARG A 214 11.30 -9.78 2.14
CA ARG A 214 10.74 -11.09 2.52
C ARG A 214 9.42 -10.97 3.28
N LEU A 215 9.33 -10.04 4.22
CA LEU A 215 8.09 -9.80 4.97
C LEU A 215 6.95 -9.31 4.07
N LEU A 216 7.22 -8.38 3.16
CA LEU A 216 6.20 -7.89 2.23
C LEU A 216 5.73 -9.01 1.30
N ARG A 217 6.65 -9.79 0.74
CA ARG A 217 6.28 -10.97 -0.07
C ARG A 217 5.47 -12.00 0.75
N SER A 218 5.78 -12.16 2.04
CA SER A 218 5.02 -13.06 2.91
C SER A 218 3.55 -12.62 3.09
N LEU A 219 3.26 -11.31 3.07
CA LEU A 219 1.87 -10.82 3.13
C LEU A 219 1.10 -11.23 1.88
N GLU A 220 1.73 -11.13 0.71
CA GLU A 220 1.13 -11.56 -0.57
C GLU A 220 0.83 -13.06 -0.53
N MET A 221 1.81 -13.88 -0.14
CA MET A 221 1.66 -15.34 -0.01
C MET A 221 0.59 -15.74 1.03
N LEU A 222 0.44 -14.98 2.12
CA LEU A 222 -0.63 -15.19 3.09
C LEU A 222 -2.01 -14.90 2.49
N ALA A 223 -2.13 -13.85 1.66
CA ALA A 223 -3.36 -13.51 0.95
C ALA A 223 -3.72 -14.57 -0.12
N GLU A 224 -2.71 -15.16 -0.77
CA GLU A 224 -2.85 -16.30 -1.68
C GLU A 224 -3.23 -17.61 -0.96
N GLY A 225 -3.20 -17.63 0.38
CA GLY A 225 -3.57 -18.78 1.20
C GLY A 225 -2.43 -19.79 1.45
N ILE A 226 -1.20 -19.45 1.06
CA ILE A 226 -0.02 -20.33 1.23
C ILE A 226 0.23 -20.60 2.72
N SER A 227 0.65 -21.81 3.06
CA SER A 227 0.87 -22.21 4.44
C SER A 227 2.05 -21.46 5.07
N ILE A 228 1.98 -21.18 6.39
CA ILE A 228 3.03 -20.48 7.13
C ILE A 228 4.38 -21.21 7.02
N THR A 229 4.34 -22.55 7.01
CA THR A 229 5.54 -23.38 6.84
C THR A 229 6.15 -23.18 5.45
N ALA A 230 5.34 -23.26 4.39
CA ALA A 230 5.81 -23.05 3.03
C ALA A 230 6.38 -21.63 2.86
N ILE A 231 5.69 -20.60 3.36
CA ILE A 231 6.17 -19.21 3.33
C ILE A 231 7.56 -19.07 3.97
N ALA A 232 7.75 -19.67 5.15
CA ALA A 232 9.04 -19.60 5.85
C ALA A 232 10.16 -20.25 5.04
N LEU A 233 9.90 -21.41 4.44
CA LEU A 233 10.85 -22.12 3.60
C LEU A 233 11.14 -21.39 2.29
N ASP A 234 10.09 -21.01 1.55
CA ASP A 234 10.20 -20.38 0.24
C ASP A 234 10.88 -19.00 0.29
N LEU A 235 10.79 -18.32 1.43
CA LEU A 235 11.44 -17.02 1.64
C LEU A 235 12.83 -17.14 2.31
N GLY A 236 13.34 -18.36 2.52
CA GLY A 236 14.68 -18.59 3.02
C GLY A 236 14.88 -18.15 4.47
N TYR A 237 13.87 -18.35 5.34
CA TYR A 237 14.03 -18.15 6.77
C TYR A 237 14.73 -19.39 7.41
N ALA A 238 15.64 -19.13 8.34
CA ALA A 238 16.36 -20.20 9.03
C ALA A 238 15.44 -21.18 9.82
N SER A 239 14.24 -20.72 10.20
CA SER A 239 13.20 -21.53 10.83
C SER A 239 11.84 -20.84 10.74
N ILE A 240 10.77 -21.62 10.89
CA ILE A 240 9.39 -21.11 10.98
C ILE A 240 9.27 -20.14 12.16
N SER A 241 9.90 -20.44 13.30
CA SER A 241 9.89 -19.61 14.50
C SER A 241 10.57 -18.24 14.25
N ALA A 242 11.66 -18.20 13.48
CA ALA A 242 12.34 -16.97 13.11
C ALA A 242 11.42 -16.08 12.26
N TYR A 243 10.72 -16.67 11.28
CA TYR A 243 9.72 -15.96 10.48
C TYR A 243 8.59 -15.39 11.35
N ILE A 244 7.95 -16.23 12.19
CA ILE A 244 6.83 -15.81 13.06
C ILE A 244 7.26 -14.67 13.98
N SER A 245 8.44 -14.77 14.60
CA SER A 245 8.97 -13.76 15.51
C SER A 245 9.22 -12.43 14.81
N LEU A 246 9.83 -12.46 13.61
CA LEU A 246 10.09 -11.28 12.82
C LEU A 246 8.78 -10.62 12.36
N PHE A 247 7.85 -11.43 11.86
CA PHE A 247 6.53 -10.97 11.41
C PHE A 247 5.77 -10.28 12.56
N ARG A 248 5.70 -10.93 13.73
CA ARG A 248 5.02 -10.37 14.91
C ARG A 248 5.67 -9.07 15.39
N ARG A 249 6.99 -9.00 15.38
CA ARG A 249 7.71 -7.76 15.75
C ARG A 249 7.42 -6.62 14.79
N THR A 250 7.24 -6.92 13.50
CA THR A 250 7.03 -5.92 12.46
C THR A 250 5.56 -5.48 12.35
N PHE A 251 4.61 -6.43 12.44
CA PHE A 251 3.19 -6.16 12.19
C PHE A 251 2.33 -6.20 13.47
N GLY A 252 2.91 -6.46 14.64
CA GLY A 252 2.21 -6.50 15.92
C GLY A 252 1.40 -7.78 16.18
N GLU A 253 1.23 -8.66 15.19
CA GLU A 253 0.45 -9.90 15.28
C GLU A 253 1.16 -11.06 14.58
N THR A 254 0.69 -12.30 14.81
CA THR A 254 1.27 -13.47 14.15
C THR A 254 0.76 -13.63 12.72
N PRO A 255 1.52 -14.33 11.82
CA PRO A 255 1.05 -14.62 10.46
C PRO A 255 -0.30 -15.37 10.43
N ALA A 256 -0.57 -16.20 11.44
CA ALA A 256 -1.83 -16.94 11.55
C ALA A 256 -3.02 -16.01 11.83
N CYS A 257 -2.88 -15.08 12.79
CA CYS A 257 -3.89 -14.07 13.09
C CYS A 257 -4.13 -13.17 11.87
N TYR A 258 -3.05 -12.71 11.23
CA TYR A 258 -3.12 -11.90 10.01
C TYR A 258 -3.91 -12.60 8.91
N ARG A 259 -3.59 -13.88 8.61
CA ARG A 259 -4.28 -14.68 7.60
C ARG A 259 -5.76 -14.92 7.94
N SER A 260 -6.08 -15.18 9.21
CA SER A 260 -7.47 -15.36 9.64
C SER A 260 -8.30 -14.09 9.38
N ARG A 261 -7.72 -12.93 9.64
CA ARG A 261 -8.36 -11.64 9.38
C ARG A 261 -8.55 -11.37 7.88
N LEU A 262 -7.60 -11.76 7.02
CA LEU A 262 -7.76 -11.63 5.55
C LEU A 262 -8.94 -12.47 5.04
N LYS A 263 -9.32 -13.56 5.73
CA LYS A 263 -10.40 -14.46 5.36
C LYS A 263 -11.74 -14.12 6.03
N ALA A 264 -11.70 -13.44 7.18
CA ALA A 264 -12.88 -13.10 7.98
C ALA A 264 -13.53 -11.82 7.44
N VAL A 265 -14.35 -11.96 6.38
CA VAL A 265 -15.44 -11.03 6.02
C VAL A 265 -16.48 -11.79 5.21
#